data_57e8445b9a0212efd49ff63154ca1e90
#
_entry.id   57e8445b9a0212efd49ff63154ca1e90
#
_cell.length_a   1.000
_cell.length_b   1.000
_cell.length_c   1.000
_cell.angle_alpha   90.00
_cell.angle_beta   90.00
_cell.angle_gamma   90.00
#
_symmetry.space_group_name_H-M   'P 1'
#
loop_
_entity.id
_entity.type
_entity.pdbx_description
1 polymer ?
#
loop_
_entity_poly.entity_id
_entity_poly.type
_entity_poly.pdbx_seq_one_letter_code
_entity_poly.pdbx_strand_id
1 'polypeptide(L)'
;LVGSEMCIRDSITALGGFLIAFAVGLALIYGGTPAFIVITLLCGYMLIHSNFLKKDKESAIVKEHEDTNEDIIANLRDEVCRTMECATKIYDRTLIAVFKENRKVLRDMVKESNDLFYQSRERKYSLLPTLKKLQGGDVNTAHYYVQVVDYLNEMTKALMHITRPAFEHIDNNHEGLSKEQARDLMSINDDVESIYRHINLMLREGDFSEIETVLTMRDQLFESIAEAIKSELTRINEARSNTKASMLYLTILTETKNMVLQSRNLLKSQQYFLKHLTGPKTWIK
;
A
#
# COMPACT_ATOMS: atom_id res chain seq x y z
N LEU A 1 -6.19 -18.85 -10.80
CA LEU A 1 -7.64 -18.54 -10.75
C LEU A 1 -7.94 -17.03 -10.82
N VAL A 2 -7.01 -16.14 -10.41
CA VAL A 2 -7.21 -14.68 -10.51
C VAL A 2 -7.23 -14.20 -11.97
N GLY A 3 -6.53 -14.86 -12.87
CA GLY A 3 -6.59 -14.57 -14.31
C GLY A 3 -7.94 -14.91 -14.96
N SER A 4 -8.67 -15.88 -14.43
CA SER A 4 -9.97 -16.29 -14.99
C SER A 4 -11.11 -15.34 -14.59
N GLU A 5 -11.09 -14.78 -13.39
CA GLU A 5 -12.12 -13.80 -12.96
C GLU A 5 -11.98 -12.46 -13.71
N MET A 6 -10.75 -12.04 -13.99
CA MET A 6 -10.50 -10.84 -14.77
C MET A 6 -10.95 -11.01 -16.23
N CYS A 7 -10.66 -12.15 -16.85
CA CYS A 7 -11.15 -12.51 -18.20
C CYS A 7 -12.68 -12.65 -18.25
N ILE A 8 -13.31 -13.23 -17.23
CA ILE A 8 -14.77 -13.41 -17.18
C ILE A 8 -15.45 -12.03 -17.04
N ARG A 9 -14.93 -11.14 -16.20
CA ARG A 9 -15.48 -9.80 -16.01
C ARG A 9 -15.35 -8.94 -17.27
N ASP A 10 -14.21 -8.99 -17.96
CA ASP A 10 -13.99 -8.29 -19.23
C ASP A 10 -14.86 -8.86 -20.34
N SER A 11 -15.03 -10.19 -20.40
CA SER A 11 -15.90 -10.87 -21.37
C SER A 11 -17.38 -10.55 -21.12
N ILE A 12 -17.83 -10.49 -19.86
CA ILE A 12 -19.22 -10.10 -19.51
C ILE A 12 -19.46 -8.63 -19.86
N THR A 13 -18.49 -7.74 -19.62
CA THR A 13 -18.60 -6.31 -19.96
C THR A 13 -18.66 -6.12 -21.48
N ALA A 14 -17.85 -6.82 -22.26
CA ALA A 14 -17.85 -6.79 -23.71
C ALA A 14 -19.16 -7.35 -24.30
N LEU A 15 -19.64 -8.47 -23.75
CA LEU A 15 -20.91 -9.09 -24.16
C LEU A 15 -22.10 -8.18 -23.84
N GLY A 16 -22.12 -7.58 -22.66
CA GLY A 16 -23.14 -6.60 -22.26
C GLY A 16 -23.14 -5.37 -23.16
N GLY A 17 -21.98 -4.82 -23.47
CA GLY A 17 -21.85 -3.70 -24.41
C GLY A 17 -22.36 -4.04 -25.83
N PHE A 18 -22.04 -5.25 -26.32
CA PHE A 18 -22.51 -5.73 -27.61
C PHE A 18 -24.05 -5.90 -27.64
N LEU A 19 -24.64 -6.51 -26.59
CA LEU A 19 -26.09 -6.68 -26.50
C LEU A 19 -26.85 -5.33 -26.47
N ILE A 20 -26.34 -4.34 -25.74
CA ILE A 20 -26.90 -3.00 -25.68
C ILE A 20 -26.80 -2.32 -27.06
N ALA A 21 -25.63 -2.37 -27.70
CA ALA A 21 -25.44 -1.79 -29.04
C ALA A 21 -26.33 -2.47 -30.06
N PHE A 22 -26.52 -3.78 -30.01
CA PHE A 22 -27.41 -4.53 -30.88
C PHE A 22 -28.90 -4.13 -30.67
N ALA A 23 -29.34 -4.03 -29.41
CA ALA A 23 -30.70 -3.61 -29.08
C ALA A 23 -30.99 -2.18 -29.55
N VAL A 24 -30.05 -1.25 -29.38
CA VAL A 24 -30.14 0.13 -29.89
C VAL A 24 -30.19 0.13 -31.41
N GLY A 25 -29.36 -0.67 -32.07
CA GLY A 25 -29.38 -0.82 -33.53
C GLY A 25 -30.72 -1.32 -34.07
N LEU A 26 -31.31 -2.34 -33.46
CA LEU A 26 -32.64 -2.83 -33.79
C LEU A 26 -33.72 -1.74 -33.57
N ALA A 27 -33.69 -1.02 -32.46
CA ALA A 27 -34.62 0.05 -32.15
C ALA A 27 -34.55 1.18 -33.18
N LEU A 28 -33.37 1.50 -33.71
CA LEU A 28 -33.20 2.49 -34.79
C LEU A 28 -33.70 2.00 -36.12
N ILE A 29 -33.52 0.72 -36.48
CA ILE A 29 -33.95 0.15 -37.74
C ILE A 29 -35.50 0.08 -37.81
N TYR A 30 -36.14 -0.40 -36.72
CA TYR A 30 -37.60 -0.56 -36.69
C TYR A 30 -38.37 0.70 -36.29
N GLY A 31 -37.75 1.57 -35.45
CA GLY A 31 -38.40 2.76 -34.89
C GLY A 31 -38.18 4.05 -35.70
N GLY A 32 -37.30 4.03 -36.70
CA GLY A 32 -37.04 5.19 -37.58
C GLY A 32 -36.62 6.46 -36.83
N THR A 33 -36.98 7.60 -37.40
CA THR A 33 -36.65 8.94 -36.86
C THR A 33 -37.12 9.20 -35.41
N PRO A 34 -38.33 8.76 -34.97
CA PRO A 34 -38.76 8.98 -33.59
C PRO A 34 -37.91 8.21 -32.58
N ALA A 35 -37.47 6.99 -32.89
CA ALA A 35 -36.59 6.22 -32.01
C ALA A 35 -35.21 6.87 -31.83
N PHE A 36 -34.66 7.44 -32.91
CA PHE A 36 -33.42 8.20 -32.85
C PHE A 36 -33.48 9.38 -31.88
N ILE A 37 -34.56 10.17 -31.94
CA ILE A 37 -34.78 11.34 -31.07
C ILE A 37 -34.84 10.89 -29.58
N VAL A 38 -35.64 9.85 -29.30
CA VAL A 38 -35.81 9.34 -27.93
C VAL A 38 -34.48 8.82 -27.36
N ILE A 39 -33.72 8.04 -28.13
CA ILE A 39 -32.43 7.52 -27.70
C ILE A 39 -31.43 8.65 -27.45
N THR A 40 -31.39 9.66 -28.33
CA THR A 40 -30.48 10.82 -28.17
C THR A 40 -30.81 11.62 -26.91
N LEU A 41 -32.12 11.85 -26.65
CA LEU A 41 -32.56 12.54 -25.42
C LEU A 41 -32.24 11.73 -24.18
N LEU A 42 -32.38 10.41 -24.20
CA LEU A 42 -32.08 9.52 -23.07
C LEU A 42 -30.58 9.46 -22.79
N CYS A 43 -29.75 9.41 -23.82
CA CYS A 43 -28.29 9.51 -23.68
C CYS A 43 -27.87 10.88 -23.13
N GLY A 44 -28.45 11.98 -23.63
CA GLY A 44 -28.22 13.34 -23.13
C GLY A 44 -28.62 13.46 -21.64
N TYR A 45 -29.79 12.95 -21.29
CA TYR A 45 -30.23 12.91 -19.89
C TYR A 45 -29.29 12.08 -18.98
N MET A 46 -28.84 10.90 -19.42
CA MET A 46 -27.90 10.08 -18.69
C MET A 46 -26.53 10.75 -18.46
N LEU A 47 -26.02 11.47 -19.48
CA LEU A 47 -24.78 12.22 -19.37
C LEU A 47 -24.92 13.40 -18.38
N ILE A 48 -26.01 14.14 -18.45
CA ILE A 48 -26.30 15.25 -17.53
C ILE A 48 -26.46 14.71 -16.10
N HIS A 49 -27.25 13.65 -15.92
CA HIS A 49 -27.49 13.02 -14.61
C HIS A 49 -26.22 12.42 -14.02
N SER A 50 -25.37 11.77 -14.83
CA SER A 50 -24.06 11.24 -14.40
C SER A 50 -23.10 12.35 -13.96
N ASN A 51 -23.09 13.49 -14.67
CA ASN A 51 -22.28 14.65 -14.28
C ASN A 51 -22.84 15.35 -13.03
N PHE A 52 -24.16 15.37 -12.85
CA PHE A 52 -24.79 15.90 -11.63
C PHE A 52 -24.47 15.02 -10.42
N LEU A 53 -24.58 13.69 -10.54
CA LEU A 53 -24.22 12.75 -9.47
C LEU A 53 -22.73 12.77 -9.12
N LYS A 54 -21.84 13.05 -10.09
CA LYS A 54 -20.42 13.30 -9.83
C LYS A 54 -20.22 14.60 -9.05
N LYS A 55 -20.95 15.65 -9.42
CA LYS A 55 -20.86 16.97 -8.76
C LYS A 55 -21.44 16.93 -7.34
N ASP A 56 -22.52 16.16 -7.11
CA ASP A 56 -23.10 15.96 -5.77
C ASP A 56 -22.20 15.09 -4.88
N LYS A 57 -21.48 14.12 -5.44
CA LYS A 57 -20.45 13.38 -4.70
C LYS A 57 -19.23 14.25 -4.39
N GLU A 58 -18.82 15.11 -5.30
CA GLU A 58 -17.76 16.09 -5.04
C GLU A 58 -18.21 17.16 -4.02
N SER A 59 -19.46 17.62 -4.07
CA SER A 59 -20.00 18.59 -3.11
C SER A 59 -20.43 17.99 -1.77
N ALA A 60 -20.74 16.69 -1.69
CA ALA A 60 -20.99 16.01 -0.41
C ALA A 60 -19.69 15.66 0.35
N ILE A 61 -18.55 15.62 -0.35
CA ILE A 61 -17.21 15.49 0.27
C ILE A 61 -16.71 16.86 0.78
N VAL A 62 -17.27 17.96 0.31
CA VAL A 62 -16.94 19.35 0.70
C VAL A 62 -17.98 19.92 1.66
N LYS A 63 -18.21 19.27 2.81
CA LYS A 63 -18.41 19.99 4.05
C LYS A 63 -17.04 20.18 4.69
N GLU A 64 -16.32 21.14 4.13
CA GLU A 64 -15.04 21.57 4.65
C GLU A 64 -15.19 22.09 6.08
N HIS A 65 -14.75 21.30 7.05
CA HIS A 65 -13.94 21.85 8.09
C HIS A 65 -12.72 22.44 7.37
N GLU A 66 -12.39 23.71 7.58
CA GLU A 66 -11.11 24.28 7.19
C GLU A 66 -10.02 23.57 7.98
N ASP A 67 -9.61 22.37 7.49
CA ASP A 67 -8.48 21.65 8.05
C ASP A 67 -7.29 22.58 7.96
N THR A 68 -6.74 22.97 9.09
CA THR A 68 -5.50 23.73 9.13
C THR A 68 -4.35 22.86 8.62
N ASN A 69 -3.25 23.45 8.18
CA ASN A 69 -2.05 22.67 7.80
C ASN A 69 -1.61 21.75 8.95
N GLU A 70 -1.81 22.16 10.20
CA GLU A 70 -1.52 21.37 11.40
C GLU A 70 -2.40 20.12 11.48
N ASP A 71 -3.71 20.24 11.18
CA ASP A 71 -4.64 19.11 11.18
C ASP A 71 -4.30 18.11 10.08
N ILE A 72 -3.94 18.58 8.88
CA ILE A 72 -3.53 17.73 7.76
C ILE A 72 -2.30 16.89 8.12
N ILE A 73 -1.33 17.50 8.80
CA ILE A 73 -0.09 16.83 9.19
C ILE A 73 -0.31 15.88 10.37
N ALA A 74 -1.14 16.27 11.35
CA ALA A 74 -1.52 15.40 12.45
C ALA A 74 -2.23 14.13 11.92
N ASN A 75 -3.20 14.30 11.02
CA ASN A 75 -3.89 13.20 10.38
C ASN A 75 -2.95 12.28 9.58
N LEU A 76 -1.97 12.86 8.85
CA LEU A 76 -0.97 12.08 8.14
C LEU A 76 -0.08 11.27 9.10
N ARG A 77 0.36 11.87 10.19
CA ARG A 77 1.16 11.19 11.22
C ARG A 77 0.43 9.99 11.82
N ASP A 78 -0.83 10.21 12.21
CA ASP A 78 -1.66 9.16 12.82
C ASP A 78 -1.92 8.01 11.83
N GLU A 79 -2.05 8.33 10.55
CA GLU A 79 -2.16 7.32 9.50
C GLU A 79 -0.86 6.55 9.29
N VAL A 80 0.28 7.22 9.30
CA VAL A 80 1.59 6.56 9.24
C VAL A 80 1.73 5.55 10.37
N CYS A 81 1.47 5.97 11.61
CA CYS A 81 1.55 5.09 12.77
C CYS A 81 0.62 3.87 12.63
N ARG A 82 -0.62 4.09 12.24
CA ARG A 82 -1.61 3.03 12.05
C ARG A 82 -1.19 2.06 10.95
N THR A 83 -0.73 2.59 9.81
CA THR A 83 -0.28 1.77 8.67
C THR A 83 0.91 0.90 9.04
N MET A 84 1.88 1.45 9.77
CA MET A 84 3.05 0.69 10.24
C MET A 84 2.66 -0.38 11.25
N GLU A 85 1.77 -0.10 12.20
CA GLU A 85 1.25 -1.10 13.15
C GLU A 85 0.51 -2.23 12.45
N CYS A 86 -0.33 -1.90 11.46
CA CYS A 86 -1.03 -2.90 10.67
C CYS A 86 -0.04 -3.74 9.84
N ALA A 87 0.94 -3.10 9.20
CA ALA A 87 1.96 -3.78 8.42
C ALA A 87 2.78 -4.75 9.27
N THR A 88 3.22 -4.35 10.47
CA THR A 88 3.94 -5.22 11.42
C THR A 88 3.12 -6.45 11.79
N LYS A 89 1.84 -6.27 12.13
CA LYS A 89 0.93 -7.38 12.47
C LYS A 89 0.71 -8.34 11.31
N ILE A 90 0.51 -7.82 10.10
CA ILE A 90 0.32 -8.65 8.90
C ILE A 90 1.60 -9.42 8.59
N TYR A 91 2.76 -8.78 8.70
CA TYR A 91 4.05 -9.39 8.46
C TYR A 91 4.31 -10.57 9.42
N ASP A 92 4.22 -10.32 10.73
CA ASP A 92 4.39 -11.35 11.78
C ASP A 92 3.43 -12.53 11.58
N ARG A 93 2.13 -12.25 11.42
CA ARG A 93 1.12 -13.30 11.22
C ARG A 93 1.35 -14.08 9.92
N THR A 94 1.87 -13.45 8.88
CA THR A 94 2.22 -14.11 7.63
C THR A 94 3.35 -15.11 7.82
N LEU A 95 4.44 -14.72 8.50
CA LEU A 95 5.56 -15.62 8.78
C LEU A 95 5.12 -16.80 9.64
N ILE A 96 4.42 -16.54 10.74
CA ILE A 96 3.87 -17.61 11.61
C ILE A 96 2.97 -18.55 10.82
N ALA A 97 2.14 -18.02 9.93
CA ALA A 97 1.21 -18.83 9.14
C ALA A 97 1.92 -19.66 8.07
N VAL A 98 3.02 -19.16 7.49
CA VAL A 98 3.90 -19.94 6.60
C VAL A 98 4.51 -21.13 7.35
N PHE A 99 5.07 -20.90 8.54
CA PHE A 99 5.70 -21.98 9.34
C PHE A 99 4.70 -23.03 9.81
N LYS A 100 3.45 -22.63 10.03
CA LYS A 100 2.35 -23.55 10.43
C LYS A 100 1.58 -24.09 9.23
N GLU A 101 1.96 -23.73 8.02
CA GLU A 101 1.26 -24.07 6.77
C GLU A 101 -0.25 -23.74 6.83
N ASN A 102 -0.60 -22.65 7.53
CA ASN A 102 -1.98 -22.26 7.77
C ASN A 102 -2.54 -21.45 6.59
N ARG A 103 -3.07 -22.17 5.61
CA ARG A 103 -3.66 -21.60 4.37
C ARG A 103 -4.77 -20.59 4.65
N LYS A 104 -5.60 -20.79 5.67
CA LYS A 104 -6.71 -19.88 5.99
C LYS A 104 -6.18 -18.53 6.46
N VAL A 105 -5.25 -18.53 7.41
CA VAL A 105 -4.63 -17.29 7.90
C VAL A 105 -3.88 -16.57 6.79
N LEU A 106 -3.14 -17.27 5.94
CA LEU A 106 -2.45 -16.65 4.81
C LEU A 106 -3.40 -15.97 3.84
N ARG A 107 -4.56 -16.57 3.55
CA ARG A 107 -5.60 -15.94 2.71
C ARG A 107 -6.12 -14.65 3.33
N ASP A 108 -6.35 -14.64 4.65
CA ASP A 108 -6.78 -13.44 5.38
C ASP A 108 -5.68 -12.36 5.31
N MET A 109 -4.40 -12.74 5.48
CA MET A 109 -3.27 -11.80 5.37
C MET A 109 -3.11 -11.21 3.97
N VAL A 110 -3.33 -12.00 2.92
CA VAL A 110 -3.38 -11.48 1.54
C VAL A 110 -4.47 -10.43 1.38
N LYS A 111 -5.65 -10.67 1.94
CA LYS A 111 -6.75 -9.72 1.88
C LYS A 111 -6.40 -8.44 2.64
N GLU A 112 -5.97 -8.56 3.90
CA GLU A 112 -5.60 -7.41 4.74
C GLU A 112 -4.47 -6.57 4.12
N SER A 113 -3.43 -7.21 3.56
CA SER A 113 -2.33 -6.51 2.89
C SER A 113 -2.76 -5.82 1.59
N ASN A 114 -3.63 -6.44 0.80
CA ASN A 114 -4.20 -5.81 -0.38
C ASN A 114 -5.05 -4.58 0.00
N ASP A 115 -5.91 -4.69 1.01
CA ASP A 115 -6.75 -3.59 1.47
C ASP A 115 -5.87 -2.42 1.95
N LEU A 116 -4.81 -2.69 2.70
CA LEU A 116 -3.85 -1.70 3.17
C LEU A 116 -3.12 -1.01 2.01
N PHE A 117 -2.68 -1.78 1.01
CA PHE A 117 -2.03 -1.25 -0.19
C PHE A 117 -2.99 -0.39 -1.02
N TYR A 118 -4.23 -0.84 -1.24
CA TYR A 118 -5.20 -0.07 -2.02
C TYR A 118 -5.59 1.24 -1.32
N GLN A 119 -5.74 1.27 0.01
CA GLN A 119 -5.95 2.49 0.78
C GLN A 119 -4.79 3.48 0.60
N SER A 120 -3.56 3.00 0.74
CA SER A 120 -2.34 3.82 0.56
C SER A 120 -2.22 4.34 -0.88
N ARG A 121 -2.54 3.51 -1.87
CA ARG A 121 -2.55 3.87 -3.28
C ARG A 121 -3.64 4.89 -3.63
N GLU A 122 -4.84 4.74 -3.10
CA GLU A 122 -5.93 5.69 -3.31
C GLU A 122 -5.58 7.07 -2.76
N ARG A 123 -4.95 7.13 -1.58
CA ARG A 123 -4.41 8.38 -1.04
C ARG A 123 -3.37 9.01 -1.97
N LYS A 124 -2.48 8.22 -2.56
CA LYS A 124 -1.51 8.71 -3.54
C LYS A 124 -2.19 9.35 -4.77
N TYR A 125 -3.29 8.80 -5.24
CA TYR A 125 -4.04 9.37 -6.36
C TYR A 125 -4.91 10.58 -5.97
N SER A 126 -5.30 10.71 -4.71
CA SER A 126 -6.09 11.84 -4.18
C SER A 126 -5.24 12.98 -3.59
N LEU A 127 -3.95 13.05 -3.91
CA LEU A 127 -3.02 14.06 -3.39
C LEU A 127 -3.37 15.50 -3.79
N LEU A 128 -3.87 15.72 -5.00
CA LEU A 128 -4.03 17.07 -5.57
C LEU A 128 -4.89 18.04 -4.73
N PRO A 129 -6.05 17.64 -4.17
CA PRO A 129 -6.83 18.52 -3.29
C PRO A 129 -6.06 18.95 -2.05
N THR A 130 -5.35 18.00 -1.39
CA THR A 130 -4.56 18.27 -0.19
C THR A 130 -3.36 19.17 -0.50
N LEU A 131 -2.68 18.95 -1.62
CA LEU A 131 -1.58 19.80 -2.05
C LEU A 131 -2.02 21.24 -2.33
N LYS A 132 -3.22 21.45 -2.88
CA LYS A 132 -3.78 22.80 -3.09
C LYS A 132 -4.00 23.51 -1.76
N LYS A 133 -4.46 22.82 -0.73
CA LYS A 133 -4.61 23.39 0.63
C LYS A 133 -3.25 23.75 1.23
N LEU A 134 -2.25 22.88 1.07
CA LEU A 134 -0.88 23.10 1.55
C LEU A 134 -0.10 24.19 0.78
N GLN A 135 -0.46 24.50 -0.48
CA GLN A 135 0.20 25.51 -1.30
C GLN A 135 0.04 26.95 -0.78
N GLY A 136 -0.88 27.20 0.14
CA GLY A 136 -0.90 28.47 0.92
C GLY A 136 0.27 28.63 1.89
N GLY A 137 1.13 27.58 2.05
CA GLY A 137 2.32 27.53 2.89
C GLY A 137 3.60 27.33 2.09
N ASP A 138 4.62 26.77 2.76
CA ASP A 138 5.93 26.51 2.14
C ASP A 138 5.84 25.32 1.14
N VAL A 139 6.40 25.51 -0.07
CA VAL A 139 6.50 24.48 -1.12
C VAL A 139 7.20 23.21 -0.61
N ASN A 140 8.13 23.34 0.33
CA ASN A 140 8.80 22.21 0.93
C ASN A 140 7.84 21.32 1.72
N THR A 141 6.86 21.90 2.42
CA THR A 141 5.84 21.15 3.15
C THR A 141 5.03 20.25 2.20
N ALA A 142 4.60 20.77 1.06
CA ALA A 142 3.92 19.99 0.03
C ALA A 142 4.80 18.86 -0.51
N HIS A 143 6.09 19.13 -0.75
CA HIS A 143 7.04 18.12 -1.20
C HIS A 143 7.21 16.98 -0.20
N TYR A 144 7.38 17.29 1.09
CA TYR A 144 7.50 16.24 2.12
C TYR A 144 6.22 15.45 2.32
N TYR A 145 5.04 16.10 2.21
CA TYR A 145 3.77 15.39 2.23
C TYR A 145 3.70 14.30 1.14
N VAL A 146 4.05 14.66 -0.10
CA VAL A 146 4.12 13.71 -1.23
C VAL A 146 5.08 12.56 -0.92
N GLN A 147 6.27 12.86 -0.39
CA GLN A 147 7.25 11.83 -0.05
C GLN A 147 6.69 10.83 0.99
N VAL A 148 6.06 11.32 2.05
CA VAL A 148 5.49 10.44 3.08
C VAL A 148 4.43 9.51 2.50
N VAL A 149 3.52 10.04 1.67
CA VAL A 149 2.49 9.21 1.02
C VAL A 149 3.11 8.19 0.06
N ASP A 150 4.15 8.56 -0.67
CA ASP A 150 4.86 7.66 -1.56
C ASP A 150 5.55 6.52 -0.77
N TYR A 151 6.19 6.85 0.35
CA TYR A 151 6.81 5.86 1.23
C TYR A 151 5.82 4.86 1.81
N LEU A 152 4.64 5.32 2.24
CA LEU A 152 3.59 4.42 2.71
C LEU A 152 3.13 3.46 1.60
N ASN A 153 2.98 3.97 0.39
CA ASN A 153 2.59 3.16 -0.75
C ASN A 153 3.63 2.08 -1.08
N GLU A 154 4.91 2.42 -1.10
CA GLU A 154 5.98 1.45 -1.39
C GLU A 154 6.13 0.41 -0.26
N MET A 155 6.01 0.81 1.01
CA MET A 155 6.02 -0.10 2.16
C MET A 155 4.88 -1.13 2.09
N THR A 156 3.66 -0.66 1.86
CA THR A 156 2.48 -1.55 1.77
C THR A 156 2.53 -2.44 0.55
N LYS A 157 3.13 -1.98 -0.55
CA LYS A 157 3.38 -2.78 -1.74
C LYS A 157 4.37 -3.91 -1.48
N ALA A 158 5.48 -3.63 -0.79
CA ALA A 158 6.45 -4.65 -0.39
C ALA A 158 5.78 -5.72 0.49
N LEU A 159 4.93 -5.32 1.44
CA LEU A 159 4.16 -6.25 2.26
C LEU A 159 3.24 -7.16 1.43
N MET A 160 2.55 -6.60 0.43
CA MET A 160 1.72 -7.38 -0.50
C MET A 160 2.56 -8.40 -1.30
N HIS A 161 3.79 -8.02 -1.68
CA HIS A 161 4.73 -8.91 -2.36
C HIS A 161 5.31 -10.01 -1.45
N ILE A 162 5.13 -9.92 -0.14
CA ILE A 162 5.43 -10.99 0.82
C ILE A 162 4.21 -11.91 0.99
N THR A 163 3.05 -11.33 1.28
CA THR A 163 1.85 -12.10 1.66
C THR A 163 1.32 -12.98 0.54
N ARG A 164 1.31 -12.46 -0.70
CA ARG A 164 0.78 -13.19 -1.85
C ARG A 164 1.62 -14.41 -2.22
N PRO A 165 2.96 -14.33 -2.44
CA PRO A 165 3.78 -15.51 -2.69
C PRO A 165 3.76 -16.51 -1.53
N ALA A 166 3.68 -16.03 -0.27
CA ALA A 166 3.55 -16.90 0.89
C ALA A 166 2.26 -17.73 0.84
N PHE A 167 1.14 -17.11 0.52
CA PHE A 167 -0.13 -17.83 0.34
C PHE A 167 -0.07 -18.80 -0.85
N GLU A 168 0.40 -18.35 -2.02
CA GLU A 168 0.50 -19.19 -3.23
C GLU A 168 1.39 -20.41 -3.01
N HIS A 169 2.47 -20.26 -2.24
CA HIS A 169 3.39 -21.36 -1.91
C HIS A 169 2.66 -22.47 -1.14
N ILE A 170 1.93 -22.10 -0.09
CA ILE A 170 1.21 -23.07 0.75
C ILE A 170 -0.05 -23.59 0.03
N ASP A 171 -0.74 -22.75 -0.74
CA ASP A 171 -1.95 -23.15 -1.49
C ASP A 171 -1.63 -24.18 -2.59
N ASN A 172 -0.45 -24.08 -3.20
CA ASN A 172 0.06 -25.04 -4.17
C ASN A 172 0.75 -26.28 -3.56
N ASN A 173 0.67 -26.46 -2.25
CA ASN A 173 1.29 -27.56 -1.48
C ASN A 173 2.80 -27.73 -1.77
N HIS A 174 3.53 -26.62 -1.92
CA HIS A 174 4.97 -26.68 -2.01
C HIS A 174 5.57 -27.05 -0.65
N GLU A 175 6.74 -27.64 -0.65
CA GLU A 175 7.47 -28.00 0.58
C GLU A 175 7.73 -26.76 1.44
N GLY A 176 7.49 -26.87 2.74
CA GLY A 176 7.67 -25.77 3.70
C GLY A 176 9.12 -25.30 3.83
N LEU A 177 9.29 -24.18 4.49
CA LEU A 177 10.62 -23.64 4.79
C LEU A 177 11.37 -24.55 5.77
N SER A 178 12.69 -24.66 5.63
CA SER A 178 13.53 -25.39 6.57
C SER A 178 13.53 -24.72 7.95
N LYS A 179 13.93 -25.49 8.98
CA LYS A 179 14.05 -24.95 10.35
C LYS A 179 15.06 -23.80 10.44
N GLU A 180 16.08 -23.81 9.58
CA GLU A 180 17.10 -22.76 9.51
C GLU A 180 16.50 -21.50 8.90
N GLN A 181 15.86 -21.62 7.74
CA GLN A 181 15.14 -20.51 7.09
C GLN A 181 14.07 -19.90 8.01
N ALA A 182 13.32 -20.74 8.73
CA ALA A 182 12.32 -20.27 9.68
C ALA A 182 12.95 -19.49 10.85
N ARG A 183 14.09 -19.94 11.39
CA ARG A 183 14.79 -19.26 12.47
C ARG A 183 15.33 -17.90 12.02
N ASP A 184 15.95 -17.84 10.84
CA ASP A 184 16.46 -16.60 10.27
C ASP A 184 15.32 -15.58 10.09
N LEU A 185 14.19 -15.99 9.52
CA LEU A 185 13.03 -15.13 9.33
C LEU A 185 12.38 -14.67 10.64
N MET A 186 12.37 -15.50 11.69
CA MET A 186 11.84 -15.08 13.00
C MET A 186 12.76 -14.02 13.66
N SER A 187 14.08 -14.19 13.58
CA SER A 187 15.00 -13.16 14.05
C SER A 187 14.84 -11.84 13.33
N ILE A 188 14.71 -11.89 12.00
CA ILE A 188 14.44 -10.72 11.15
C ILE A 188 13.08 -10.07 11.48
N ASN A 189 12.06 -10.88 11.80
CA ASN A 189 10.75 -10.37 12.25
C ASN A 189 10.87 -9.55 13.54
N ASP A 190 11.60 -10.06 14.52
CA ASP A 190 11.81 -9.36 15.80
C ASP A 190 12.53 -8.01 15.59
N ASP A 191 13.53 -7.97 14.70
CA ASP A 191 14.23 -6.74 14.33
C ASP A 191 13.31 -5.74 13.62
N VAL A 192 12.48 -6.19 12.67
CA VAL A 192 11.48 -5.33 11.97
C VAL A 192 10.47 -4.76 12.95
N GLU A 193 9.93 -5.60 13.85
CA GLU A 193 9.00 -5.15 14.90
C GLU A 193 9.64 -4.09 15.80
N SER A 194 10.87 -4.32 16.22
CA SER A 194 11.60 -3.39 17.07
C SER A 194 11.83 -2.04 16.36
N ILE A 195 12.27 -2.04 15.10
CA ILE A 195 12.48 -0.83 14.30
C ILE A 195 11.16 -0.05 14.17
N TYR A 196 10.08 -0.70 13.80
CA TYR A 196 8.79 -0.03 13.58
C TYR A 196 8.18 0.48 14.89
N ARG A 197 8.39 -0.21 16.00
CA ARG A 197 7.98 0.26 17.32
C ARG A 197 8.71 1.56 17.71
N HIS A 198 10.02 1.64 17.49
CA HIS A 198 10.80 2.86 17.78
C HIS A 198 10.36 4.01 16.88
N ILE A 199 10.12 3.75 15.58
CA ILE A 199 9.61 4.76 14.66
C ILE A 199 8.26 5.29 15.13
N ASN A 200 7.33 4.41 15.50
CA ASN A 200 5.99 4.81 15.96
C ASN A 200 6.04 5.63 17.26
N LEU A 201 6.93 5.29 18.19
CA LEU A 201 7.14 6.08 19.40
C LEU A 201 7.63 7.49 19.05
N MET A 202 8.67 7.63 18.24
CA MET A 202 9.18 8.93 17.80
C MET A 202 8.11 9.78 17.11
N LEU A 203 7.30 9.16 16.24
CA LEU A 203 6.22 9.86 15.55
C LEU A 203 5.11 10.34 16.49
N ARG A 204 4.73 9.54 17.48
CA ARG A 204 3.68 9.87 18.45
C ARG A 204 4.12 10.94 19.44
N GLU A 205 5.37 10.86 19.91
CA GLU A 205 5.93 11.79 20.88
C GLU A 205 6.46 13.08 20.23
N GLY A 206 6.70 13.06 18.92
CA GLY A 206 7.33 14.16 18.20
C GLY A 206 8.81 14.35 18.53
N ASP A 207 9.41 13.36 19.22
CA ASP A 207 10.83 13.37 19.58
C ASP A 207 11.63 12.47 18.63
N PHE A 208 12.56 13.08 17.91
CA PHE A 208 13.41 12.43 16.92
C PHE A 208 14.88 12.29 17.38
N SER A 209 15.13 12.36 18.68
CA SER A 209 16.46 12.22 19.24
C SER A 209 17.11 10.85 18.95
N GLU A 210 16.30 9.79 18.80
CA GLU A 210 16.75 8.42 18.57
C GLU A 210 16.84 8.01 17.09
N ILE A 211 16.80 8.93 16.14
CA ILE A 211 16.89 8.59 14.70
C ILE A 211 18.14 7.76 14.41
N GLU A 212 19.30 8.12 14.96
CA GLU A 212 20.55 7.39 14.72
C GLU A 212 20.52 5.97 15.27
N THR A 213 19.83 5.73 16.39
CA THR A 213 19.59 4.39 16.94
C THR A 213 18.79 3.54 15.95
N VAL A 214 17.70 4.07 15.40
CA VAL A 214 16.89 3.36 14.39
C VAL A 214 17.68 3.10 13.11
N LEU A 215 18.53 4.04 12.69
CA LEU A 215 19.38 3.86 11.51
C LEU A 215 20.41 2.72 11.74
N THR A 216 20.98 2.64 12.94
CA THR A 216 21.89 1.56 13.33
C THR A 216 21.17 0.21 13.34
N MET A 217 19.99 0.12 13.95
CA MET A 217 19.18 -1.11 13.96
C MET A 217 18.84 -1.57 12.54
N ARG A 218 18.48 -0.63 11.65
CA ARG A 218 18.20 -0.92 10.24
C ARG A 218 19.43 -1.47 9.52
N ASP A 219 20.59 -0.87 9.72
CA ASP A 219 21.84 -1.30 9.06
C ASP A 219 22.22 -2.71 9.53
N GLN A 220 22.07 -3.02 10.83
CA GLN A 220 22.24 -4.37 11.38
C GLN A 220 21.25 -5.37 10.76
N LEU A 221 19.97 -5.01 10.63
CA LEU A 221 18.98 -5.84 9.96
C LEU A 221 19.39 -6.13 8.50
N PHE A 222 19.92 -5.13 7.78
CA PHE A 222 20.35 -5.32 6.40
C PHE A 222 21.56 -6.23 6.27
N GLU A 223 22.49 -6.20 7.22
CA GLU A 223 23.59 -7.15 7.32
C GLU A 223 23.07 -8.57 7.58
N SER A 224 22.15 -8.74 8.54
CA SER A 224 21.52 -10.05 8.82
C SER A 224 20.80 -10.61 7.60
N ILE A 225 20.06 -9.77 6.86
CA ILE A 225 19.40 -10.17 5.59
C ILE A 225 20.44 -10.57 4.54
N ALA A 226 21.54 -9.84 4.41
CA ALA A 226 22.59 -10.14 3.44
C ALA A 226 23.28 -11.47 3.74
N GLU A 227 23.54 -11.75 5.02
CA GLU A 227 24.10 -13.03 5.47
C GLU A 227 23.13 -14.19 5.25
N ALA A 228 21.84 -13.99 5.53
CA ALA A 228 20.79 -14.97 5.28
C ALA A 228 20.69 -15.33 3.78
N ILE A 229 20.73 -14.32 2.89
CA ILE A 229 20.76 -14.52 1.45
C ILE A 229 22.00 -15.31 1.02
N LYS A 230 23.18 -14.93 1.52
CA LYS A 230 24.45 -15.62 1.20
C LYS A 230 24.43 -17.09 1.64
N SER A 231 23.93 -17.35 2.85
CA SER A 231 23.77 -18.71 3.39
C SER A 231 22.84 -19.55 2.53
N GLU A 232 21.71 -18.96 2.07
CA GLU A 232 20.77 -19.66 1.20
C GLU A 232 21.38 -19.99 -0.17
N LEU A 233 22.10 -19.06 -0.78
CA LEU A 233 22.81 -19.32 -2.05
C LEU A 233 23.83 -20.45 -1.90
N THR A 234 24.49 -20.57 -0.76
CA THR A 234 25.37 -21.68 -0.46
C THR A 234 24.61 -23.01 -0.37
N ARG A 235 23.46 -23.04 0.33
CA ARG A 235 22.59 -24.23 0.42
C ARG A 235 22.07 -24.67 -0.95
N ILE A 236 21.72 -23.72 -1.81
CA ILE A 236 21.29 -24.00 -3.19
C ILE A 236 22.45 -24.67 -4.00
N ASN A 237 23.63 -24.07 -3.93
CA ASN A 237 24.81 -24.59 -4.66
C ASN A 237 25.21 -26.01 -4.22
N GLU A 238 24.99 -26.33 -2.95
CA GLU A 238 25.26 -27.65 -2.39
C GLU A 238 24.08 -28.64 -2.56
N ALA A 239 23.05 -28.26 -3.29
CA ALA A 239 21.81 -29.03 -3.51
C ALA A 239 21.13 -29.48 -2.21
N ARG A 240 21.25 -28.68 -1.13
CA ARG A 240 20.69 -28.94 0.20
C ARG A 240 19.39 -28.18 0.46
N SER A 241 18.84 -27.52 -0.55
CA SER A 241 17.60 -26.74 -0.37
C SER A 241 16.57 -27.05 -1.48
N ASN A 242 15.30 -26.93 -1.11
CA ASN A 242 14.20 -27.03 -2.06
C ASN A 242 14.08 -25.72 -2.86
N THR A 243 14.07 -25.80 -4.17
CA THR A 243 14.03 -24.61 -5.06
C THR A 243 12.84 -23.70 -4.79
N LYS A 244 11.65 -24.26 -4.56
CA LYS A 244 10.44 -23.45 -4.31
C LYS A 244 10.45 -22.77 -2.95
N ALA A 245 10.91 -23.49 -1.91
CA ALA A 245 11.10 -22.94 -0.58
C ALA A 245 12.17 -21.84 -0.58
N SER A 246 13.29 -22.04 -1.27
CA SER A 246 14.35 -21.04 -1.43
C SER A 246 13.86 -19.78 -2.15
N MET A 247 13.06 -19.94 -3.21
CA MET A 247 12.46 -18.77 -3.90
C MET A 247 11.57 -17.95 -2.99
N LEU A 248 10.69 -18.61 -2.22
CA LEU A 248 9.85 -17.90 -1.23
C LEU A 248 10.70 -17.19 -0.18
N TYR A 249 11.67 -17.89 0.39
CA TYR A 249 12.57 -17.35 1.41
C TYR A 249 13.32 -16.11 0.91
N LEU A 250 13.95 -16.18 -0.25
CA LEU A 250 14.67 -15.05 -0.85
C LEU A 250 13.74 -13.88 -1.20
N THR A 251 12.51 -14.18 -1.64
CA THR A 251 11.49 -13.16 -1.89
C THR A 251 11.13 -12.43 -0.59
N ILE A 252 10.85 -13.17 0.49
CA ILE A 252 10.54 -12.57 1.80
C ILE A 252 11.69 -11.68 2.26
N LEU A 253 12.94 -12.15 2.21
CA LEU A 253 14.12 -11.37 2.62
C LEU A 253 14.25 -10.06 1.81
N THR A 254 14.11 -10.15 0.49
CA THR A 254 14.26 -9.00 -0.40
C THR A 254 13.16 -7.97 -0.16
N GLU A 255 11.91 -8.41 -0.04
CA GLU A 255 10.78 -7.50 0.18
C GLU A 255 10.77 -6.94 1.62
N THR A 256 11.25 -7.69 2.62
CA THR A 256 11.48 -7.17 3.97
C THR A 256 12.49 -6.03 3.96
N LYS A 257 13.60 -6.19 3.23
CA LYS A 257 14.57 -5.11 3.03
C LYS A 257 13.91 -3.88 2.38
N ASN A 258 13.11 -4.08 1.32
CA ASN A 258 12.40 -3.00 0.64
C ASN A 258 11.42 -2.29 1.58
N MET A 259 10.67 -3.05 2.38
CA MET A 259 9.70 -2.52 3.36
C MET A 259 10.38 -1.62 4.40
N VAL A 260 11.53 -2.03 4.95
CA VAL A 260 12.27 -1.27 5.97
C VAL A 260 13.09 -0.14 5.37
N LEU A 261 13.55 -0.26 4.12
CA LEU A 261 14.33 0.78 3.44
C LEU A 261 13.60 2.13 3.42
N GLN A 262 12.29 2.12 3.26
CA GLN A 262 11.46 3.31 3.19
C GLN A 262 11.34 4.04 4.54
N SER A 263 11.52 3.35 5.66
CA SER A 263 11.34 3.91 7.00
C SER A 263 12.28 5.08 7.32
N ARG A 264 13.53 5.05 6.82
CA ARG A 264 14.47 6.16 6.98
C ARG A 264 13.95 7.47 6.36
N ASN A 265 13.46 7.36 5.15
CA ASN A 265 12.99 8.51 4.40
C ASN A 265 11.72 9.08 5.02
N LEU A 266 10.83 8.18 5.47
CA LEU A 266 9.64 8.53 6.23
C LEU A 266 9.99 9.35 7.48
N LEU A 267 10.93 8.87 8.31
CA LEU A 267 11.37 9.56 9.53
C LEU A 267 11.94 10.94 9.25
N LYS A 268 12.81 11.06 8.24
CA LYS A 268 13.40 12.35 7.87
C LYS A 268 12.35 13.34 7.39
N SER A 269 11.38 12.90 6.60
CA SER A 269 10.28 13.72 6.14
C SER A 269 9.39 14.18 7.30
N GLN A 270 9.05 13.29 8.23
CA GLN A 270 8.25 13.63 9.41
C GLN A 270 9.01 14.57 10.37
N GLN A 271 10.30 14.36 10.60
CA GLN A 271 11.12 15.27 11.37
C GLN A 271 11.14 16.68 10.76
N TYR A 272 11.24 16.77 9.44
CA TYR A 272 11.21 18.05 8.74
C TYR A 272 9.87 18.77 8.94
N PHE A 273 8.75 18.09 8.80
CA PHE A 273 7.42 18.65 9.07
C PHE A 273 7.34 19.29 10.45
N LEU A 274 7.72 18.54 11.49
CA LEU A 274 7.61 19.02 12.85
C LEU A 274 8.53 20.22 13.11
N LYS A 275 9.75 20.22 12.60
CA LYS A 275 10.67 21.35 12.75
C LYS A 275 10.16 22.65 12.09
N HIS A 276 9.47 22.57 10.97
CA HIS A 276 9.00 23.74 10.24
C HIS A 276 7.64 24.24 10.72
N LEU A 277 6.84 23.40 11.37
CA LEU A 277 5.56 23.80 11.95
C LEU A 277 5.71 24.31 13.38
N THR A 278 6.63 23.74 14.17
CA THR A 278 6.87 24.11 15.57
C THR A 278 8.03 25.11 15.76
N GLY A 279 8.77 25.43 14.68
CA GLY A 279 9.85 26.39 14.73
C GLY A 279 9.36 27.77 15.15
N PRO A 280 10.15 28.57 15.94
CA PRO A 280 9.76 29.90 16.32
C PRO A 280 9.50 30.71 15.05
N LYS A 281 8.30 31.30 14.96
CA LYS A 281 7.99 32.36 13.98
C LYS A 281 8.98 33.51 14.24
N THR A 282 10.18 33.40 13.71
CA THR A 282 11.13 34.52 13.68
C THR A 282 10.54 35.55 12.74
N TRP A 283 9.89 36.52 13.34
CA TRP A 283 9.44 37.74 12.71
C TRP A 283 10.65 38.40 12.05
N ILE A 284 10.71 38.33 10.74
CA ILE A 284 11.58 39.22 9.99
C ILE A 284 10.95 40.61 10.14
N LYS A 285 11.64 41.46 10.92
CA LYS A 285 11.41 42.90 10.92
C LYS A 285 11.91 43.49 9.61
#